data_74f86dbad2e90d420c1f967e57fde101
#
_entry.id   74f86dbad2e90d420c1f967e57fde101
#
_cell.length_a   1.000
_cell.length_b   1.000
_cell.length_c   1.000
_cell.angle_alpha   90.00
_cell.angle_beta   90.00
_cell.angle_gamma   90.00
#
_symmetry.space_group_name_H-M   'P 1'
#
loop_
_entity.id
_entity.type
_entity.pdbx_description
1 polymer ?
#
loop_
_entity_poly.entity_id
_entity_poly.type
_entity_poly.pdbx_seq_one_letter_code
_entity_poly.pdbx_strand_id
1 'polypeptide(L)'
;MRGLTKGPPPANVSPPTQQQASLAEWDAAYQVSVATAPDPIRHARTRFDDMHKRFLRDVLFVEQRYLCVYCERAIDEGHPPPPIDHWNPLSLFLQQVFDWNNLHLSCRSVDTCDDRKKSVELNLPWPASFRYEDVLGFTSGGRMYVRNDVPVPPPLRQALEVALEDQPGPPAFRSTLNLNHPALREARAAVIETEEAEPPGQRQQRMAALLALTRREEFISARLAALDDRLGVGR
;
A
#
# COMPACT_ATOMS: atom_id res chain seq x y z
N MET A 1 -4.97 4.64 0.88
CA MET A 1 -4.10 3.97 1.88
C MET A 1 -4.97 3.51 3.05
N ARG A 2 -4.83 2.29 3.47
CA ARG A 2 -5.66 1.68 4.52
C ARG A 2 -4.82 0.75 5.38
N GLY A 3 -5.22 0.57 6.65
CA GLY A 3 -4.67 -0.48 7.50
C GLY A 3 -4.98 -1.88 6.95
N LEU A 4 -4.04 -2.81 7.12
CA LEU A 4 -4.15 -4.20 6.67
C LEU A 4 -4.10 -5.13 7.88
N THR A 5 -4.72 -6.30 7.74
CA THR A 5 -4.49 -7.41 8.66
C THR A 5 -3.56 -8.40 7.97
N LYS A 6 -2.34 -8.55 8.47
CA LYS A 6 -1.40 -9.56 8.01
C LYS A 6 -1.72 -10.90 8.65
N GLY A 7 -1.86 -11.92 7.82
CA GLY A 7 -1.87 -13.31 8.24
C GLY A 7 -0.47 -13.88 8.45
N PRO A 8 -0.35 -15.19 8.66
CA PRO A 8 0.96 -15.83 8.72
C PRO A 8 1.67 -15.74 7.35
N PRO A 9 3.00 -15.62 7.33
CA PRO A 9 3.76 -15.64 6.10
C PRO A 9 3.62 -17.00 5.38
N PRO A 10 3.82 -17.04 4.04
CA PRO A 10 3.75 -18.29 3.28
C PRO A 10 4.69 -19.36 3.82
N ALA A 11 4.17 -20.57 3.97
CA ALA A 11 4.93 -21.72 4.46
C ALA A 11 5.96 -22.25 3.42
N ASN A 12 5.85 -21.83 2.16
CA ASN A 12 6.79 -22.18 1.10
C ASN A 12 6.96 -21.02 0.12
N VAL A 13 8.20 -20.59 -0.08
CA VAL A 13 8.59 -19.54 -1.05
C VAL A 13 9.73 -20.00 -1.97
N SER A 14 10.09 -21.28 -1.92
CA SER A 14 11.17 -21.85 -2.73
C SER A 14 10.71 -22.07 -4.17
N PRO A 15 11.63 -21.93 -5.16
CA PRO A 15 11.40 -22.41 -6.51
C PRO A 15 11.06 -23.90 -6.55
N PRO A 16 10.27 -24.37 -7.55
CA PRO A 16 9.83 -25.77 -7.64
C PRO A 16 10.97 -26.79 -7.67
N THR A 17 12.15 -26.38 -8.10
CA THR A 17 13.36 -27.24 -8.20
C THR A 17 14.20 -27.28 -6.93
N GLN A 18 13.82 -26.57 -5.89
CA GLN A 18 14.54 -26.52 -4.61
C GLN A 18 13.74 -27.14 -3.49
N GLN A 19 14.41 -27.49 -2.40
CA GLN A 19 13.75 -27.93 -1.18
C GLN A 19 12.81 -26.84 -0.70
N GLN A 20 11.62 -27.25 -0.26
CA GLN A 20 10.62 -26.30 0.28
C GLN A 20 11.17 -25.60 1.52
N ALA A 21 11.06 -24.26 1.53
CA ALA A 21 11.43 -23.45 2.67
C ALA A 21 10.41 -22.31 2.84
N SER A 22 10.11 -22.01 4.08
CA SER A 22 9.25 -20.90 4.48
C SER A 22 9.97 -19.54 4.29
N LEU A 23 9.21 -18.46 4.32
CA LEU A 23 9.78 -17.11 4.30
C LEU A 23 10.73 -16.87 5.49
N ALA A 24 10.43 -17.42 6.68
CA ALA A 24 11.26 -17.31 7.86
C ALA A 24 12.61 -18.05 7.71
N GLU A 25 12.63 -19.21 7.07
CA GLU A 25 13.88 -19.93 6.77
C GLU A 25 14.72 -19.20 5.72
N TRP A 26 14.07 -18.57 4.72
CA TRP A 26 14.74 -17.70 3.77
C TRP A 26 15.37 -16.49 4.45
N ASP A 27 14.63 -15.84 5.35
CA ASP A 27 15.15 -14.72 6.13
C ASP A 27 16.34 -15.14 6.99
N ALA A 28 16.24 -16.22 7.75
CA ALA A 28 17.34 -16.72 8.58
C ALA A 28 18.61 -17.00 7.77
N ALA A 29 18.49 -17.66 6.62
CA ALA A 29 19.62 -17.93 5.73
C ALA A 29 20.21 -16.64 5.14
N TYR A 30 19.35 -15.68 4.80
CA TYR A 30 19.75 -14.38 4.28
C TYR A 30 20.51 -13.55 5.32
N GLN A 31 20.01 -13.45 6.57
CA GLN A 31 20.66 -12.68 7.64
C GLN A 31 22.12 -13.13 7.88
N VAL A 32 22.38 -14.43 7.78
CA VAL A 32 23.75 -14.96 7.87
C VAL A 32 24.59 -14.52 6.67
N SER A 33 24.06 -14.61 5.46
CA SER A 33 24.82 -14.36 4.22
C SER A 33 25.04 -12.88 3.92
N VAL A 34 24.10 -12.00 4.28
CA VAL A 34 24.21 -10.55 4.02
C VAL A 34 25.32 -9.90 4.86
N ALA A 35 25.57 -10.41 6.07
CA ALA A 35 26.58 -9.86 6.97
C ALA A 35 28.01 -9.95 6.40
N THR A 36 28.28 -10.89 5.50
CA THR A 36 29.58 -11.12 4.88
C THR A 36 29.61 -10.81 3.38
N ALA A 37 28.50 -10.33 2.82
CA ALA A 37 28.41 -10.04 1.40
C ALA A 37 29.26 -8.82 1.00
N PRO A 38 30.08 -8.92 -0.07
CA PRO A 38 30.90 -7.80 -0.55
C PRO A 38 30.05 -6.58 -1.01
N ASP A 39 28.86 -6.84 -1.54
CA ASP A 39 27.85 -5.84 -1.92
C ASP A 39 26.50 -6.28 -1.32
N PRO A 40 26.18 -5.83 -0.10
CA PRO A 40 24.98 -6.25 0.60
C PRO A 40 23.69 -5.90 -0.13
N ILE A 41 23.62 -4.75 -0.83
CA ILE A 41 22.41 -4.33 -1.57
C ILE A 41 22.19 -5.24 -2.78
N ARG A 42 23.22 -5.51 -3.55
CA ARG A 42 23.13 -6.43 -4.69
C ARG A 42 22.79 -7.84 -4.21
N HIS A 43 23.41 -8.30 -3.13
CA HIS A 43 23.10 -9.59 -2.53
C HIS A 43 21.62 -9.69 -2.13
N ALA A 44 21.10 -8.68 -1.43
CA ALA A 44 19.70 -8.61 -1.02
C ALA A 44 18.74 -8.69 -2.22
N ARG A 45 19.00 -7.94 -3.28
CA ARG A 45 18.20 -7.99 -4.51
C ARG A 45 18.22 -9.37 -5.15
N THR A 46 19.41 -9.95 -5.32
CA THR A 46 19.57 -11.30 -5.88
C THR A 46 18.80 -12.32 -5.05
N ARG A 47 18.95 -12.33 -3.73
CA ARG A 47 18.26 -13.27 -2.85
C ARG A 47 16.73 -13.09 -2.90
N PHE A 48 16.24 -11.86 -2.98
CA PHE A 48 14.81 -11.59 -3.14
C PHE A 48 14.31 -12.04 -4.52
N ASP A 49 15.12 -11.90 -5.58
CA ASP A 49 14.77 -12.32 -6.93
C ASP A 49 14.78 -13.85 -7.12
N ASP A 50 15.59 -14.56 -6.34
CA ASP A 50 15.66 -16.03 -6.35
C ASP A 50 14.39 -16.72 -5.79
N MET A 51 13.56 -16.00 -5.00
CA MET A 51 12.33 -16.55 -4.45
C MET A 51 11.27 -16.80 -5.52
N HIS A 52 10.42 -17.78 -5.28
CA HIS A 52 9.24 -18.05 -6.09
C HIS A 52 8.09 -17.06 -5.76
N LYS A 53 8.18 -15.86 -6.31
CA LYS A 53 7.29 -14.71 -5.99
C LYS A 53 5.80 -14.95 -6.22
N ARG A 54 5.41 -16.01 -6.94
CA ARG A 54 3.99 -16.34 -7.15
C ARG A 54 3.30 -16.63 -5.83
N PHE A 55 3.87 -17.49 -4.98
CA PHE A 55 3.26 -17.82 -3.69
C PHE A 55 3.13 -16.61 -2.77
N LEU A 56 4.12 -15.69 -2.80
CA LEU A 56 4.02 -14.42 -2.07
C LEU A 56 2.83 -13.59 -2.58
N ARG A 57 2.70 -13.47 -3.91
CA ARG A 57 1.59 -12.69 -4.49
C ARG A 57 0.24 -13.29 -4.15
N ASP A 58 0.08 -14.61 -4.23
CA ASP A 58 -1.18 -15.30 -3.96
C ASP A 58 -1.69 -14.95 -2.54
N VAL A 59 -0.80 -14.98 -1.54
CA VAL A 59 -1.15 -14.59 -0.16
C VAL A 59 -1.42 -13.10 -0.05
N LEU A 60 -0.56 -12.25 -0.62
CA LEU A 60 -0.69 -10.79 -0.56
C LEU A 60 -1.96 -10.30 -1.27
N PHE A 61 -2.37 -10.92 -2.37
CA PHE A 61 -3.65 -10.61 -3.02
C PHE A 61 -4.84 -10.79 -2.06
N VAL A 62 -4.88 -11.90 -1.34
CA VAL A 62 -5.95 -12.18 -0.39
C VAL A 62 -5.92 -11.21 0.78
N GLU A 63 -4.75 -10.96 1.38
CA GLU A 63 -4.59 -10.02 2.50
C GLU A 63 -4.97 -8.59 2.12
N GLN A 64 -4.53 -8.13 0.96
CA GLN A 64 -4.83 -6.80 0.43
C GLN A 64 -6.20 -6.71 -0.24
N ARG A 65 -6.94 -7.84 -0.30
CA ARG A 65 -8.24 -7.92 -0.96
C ARG A 65 -8.22 -7.39 -2.41
N TYR A 66 -7.12 -7.71 -3.12
CA TYR A 66 -6.86 -7.29 -4.51
C TYR A 66 -6.76 -5.77 -4.71
N LEU A 67 -6.30 -5.04 -3.70
CA LEU A 67 -6.08 -3.60 -3.77
C LEU A 67 -4.59 -3.24 -3.63
N CYS A 68 -4.16 -2.21 -4.34
CA CYS A 68 -2.85 -1.60 -4.13
C CYS A 68 -2.73 -1.06 -2.69
N VAL A 69 -1.66 -1.41 -1.97
CA VAL A 69 -1.42 -0.97 -0.59
C VAL A 69 -1.43 0.56 -0.43
N TYR A 70 -1.05 1.28 -1.46
CA TYR A 70 -0.94 2.74 -1.41
C TYR A 70 -2.22 3.47 -1.82
N CYS A 71 -2.71 3.25 -3.03
CA CYS A 71 -3.80 4.05 -3.60
C CYS A 71 -5.17 3.38 -3.56
N GLU A 72 -5.25 2.11 -3.18
CA GLU A 72 -6.47 1.27 -3.17
C GLU A 72 -7.09 1.06 -4.57
N ARG A 73 -6.34 1.30 -5.66
CA ARG A 73 -6.76 0.86 -6.99
C ARG A 73 -6.76 -0.67 -7.04
N ALA A 74 -7.74 -1.24 -7.75
CA ALA A 74 -7.78 -2.68 -7.99
C ALA A 74 -6.51 -3.15 -8.71
N ILE A 75 -5.97 -4.27 -8.26
CA ILE A 75 -4.86 -4.99 -8.88
C ILE A 75 -5.31 -6.42 -9.18
N ASP A 76 -4.81 -6.98 -10.28
CA ASP A 76 -5.13 -8.33 -10.71
C ASP A 76 -3.87 -9.16 -10.98
N GLU A 77 -4.08 -10.44 -11.27
CA GLU A 77 -3.02 -11.40 -11.59
C GLU A 77 -2.51 -11.27 -13.04
N GLY A 78 -2.76 -10.15 -13.71
CA GLY A 78 -2.41 -9.91 -15.11
C GLY A 78 -0.92 -10.04 -15.43
N HIS A 79 -0.59 -9.89 -16.69
CA HIS A 79 0.80 -9.89 -17.18
C HIS A 79 1.19 -8.51 -17.69
N PRO A 80 2.27 -7.94 -17.15
CA PRO A 80 3.10 -8.43 -16.05
C PRO A 80 2.36 -8.35 -14.69
N PRO A 81 2.66 -9.28 -13.76
CA PRO A 81 2.00 -9.30 -12.45
C PRO A 81 2.37 -8.06 -11.64
N PRO A 82 1.55 -7.65 -10.63
CA PRO A 82 1.85 -6.50 -9.80
C PRO A 82 3.19 -6.68 -9.08
N PRO A 83 3.96 -5.60 -8.88
CA PRO A 83 5.20 -5.66 -8.14
C PRO A 83 4.94 -5.99 -6.67
N ILE A 84 5.85 -6.78 -6.07
CA ILE A 84 5.98 -6.87 -4.63
C ILE A 84 6.93 -5.76 -4.22
N ASP A 85 6.43 -4.80 -3.48
CA ASP A 85 7.19 -3.67 -2.98
C ASP A 85 7.52 -3.83 -1.50
N HIS A 86 8.65 -3.29 -1.10
CA HIS A 86 9.08 -3.17 0.29
C HIS A 86 8.62 -1.83 0.85
N TRP A 87 7.77 -1.82 1.87
CA TRP A 87 7.32 -0.59 2.53
C TRP A 87 8.50 0.27 2.97
N ASN A 88 9.44 -0.33 3.70
CA ASN A 88 10.76 0.23 3.96
C ASN A 88 11.71 -0.27 2.86
N PRO A 89 12.32 0.62 2.07
CA PRO A 89 13.11 0.23 0.90
C PRO A 89 14.23 -0.77 1.20
N LEU A 90 14.31 -1.82 0.40
CA LEU A 90 15.32 -2.87 0.52
C LEU A 90 16.75 -2.31 0.63
N SER A 91 17.07 -1.27 -0.15
CA SER A 91 18.42 -0.68 -0.17
C SER A 91 18.81 0.06 1.11
N LEU A 92 17.84 0.44 1.94
CA LEU A 92 18.04 1.16 3.19
C LEU A 92 17.85 0.26 4.42
N PHE A 93 17.04 -0.79 4.30
CA PHE A 93 16.63 -1.66 5.40
C PHE A 93 16.94 -3.13 5.09
N LEU A 94 18.24 -3.45 4.97
CA LEU A 94 18.70 -4.78 4.57
C LEU A 94 18.19 -5.91 5.48
N GLN A 95 17.98 -5.64 6.76
CA GLN A 95 17.47 -6.64 7.71
C GLN A 95 15.97 -6.92 7.54
N GLN A 96 15.25 -6.12 6.76
CA GLN A 96 13.80 -6.23 6.56
C GLN A 96 13.42 -6.75 5.17
N VAL A 97 14.37 -7.29 4.42
CA VAL A 97 14.15 -7.75 3.02
C VAL A 97 13.11 -8.85 2.96
N PHE A 98 13.09 -9.75 3.95
CA PHE A 98 12.15 -10.86 4.04
C PHE A 98 11.15 -10.71 5.19
N ASP A 99 11.11 -9.54 5.85
CA ASP A 99 10.08 -9.27 6.85
C ASP A 99 8.71 -9.23 6.18
N TRP A 100 7.82 -10.14 6.60
CA TRP A 100 6.49 -10.27 6.03
C TRP A 100 5.68 -8.98 6.11
N ASN A 101 5.83 -8.21 7.19
CA ASN A 101 5.13 -6.93 7.35
C ASN A 101 5.65 -5.85 6.40
N ASN A 102 6.85 -6.02 5.86
CA ASN A 102 7.48 -5.10 4.91
C ASN A 102 7.08 -5.37 3.45
N LEU A 103 6.45 -6.52 3.14
CA LEU A 103 6.14 -6.94 1.77
C LEU A 103 4.68 -6.64 1.41
N HIS A 104 4.45 -5.95 0.30
CA HIS A 104 3.13 -5.56 -0.17
C HIS A 104 3.02 -5.61 -1.70
N LEU A 105 1.80 -5.72 -2.22
CA LEU A 105 1.53 -5.51 -3.64
C LEU A 105 1.21 -4.04 -3.93
N SER A 106 1.81 -3.52 -4.99
CA SER A 106 1.55 -2.19 -5.51
C SER A 106 1.00 -2.25 -6.94
N CYS A 107 0.28 -1.20 -7.36
CA CYS A 107 -0.11 -1.06 -8.75
C CYS A 107 1.07 -0.60 -9.62
N ARG A 108 0.90 -0.69 -10.95
CA ARG A 108 1.89 -0.24 -11.95
C ARG A 108 1.55 1.14 -12.54
N SER A 109 0.83 1.97 -11.78
CA SER A 109 0.47 3.31 -12.26
C SER A 109 1.70 4.19 -12.32
N VAL A 110 1.91 4.82 -13.48
CA VAL A 110 3.05 5.72 -13.71
C VAL A 110 2.97 6.93 -12.78
N ASP A 111 4.11 7.37 -12.27
CA ASP A 111 4.30 8.53 -11.39
C ASP A 111 3.47 8.50 -10.09
N THR A 112 3.03 7.33 -9.67
CA THR A 112 2.33 7.11 -8.39
C THR A 112 2.81 5.83 -7.71
N CYS A 113 2.54 5.67 -6.43
CA CYS A 113 2.80 4.45 -5.66
C CYS A 113 4.26 3.99 -5.73
N ASP A 114 4.52 2.71 -6.02
CA ASP A 114 5.87 2.15 -6.14
C ASP A 114 6.69 2.84 -7.22
N ASP A 115 6.09 3.15 -8.38
CA ASP A 115 6.79 3.86 -9.45
C ASP A 115 7.30 5.24 -9.02
N ARG A 116 6.57 5.92 -8.13
CA ARG A 116 6.98 7.20 -7.56
C ARG A 116 7.93 7.02 -6.38
N LYS A 117 7.64 6.08 -5.49
CA LYS A 117 8.38 5.80 -4.27
C LYS A 117 9.82 5.38 -4.53
N LYS A 118 10.04 4.45 -5.47
CA LYS A 118 11.37 3.87 -5.74
C LYS A 118 12.05 3.37 -4.44
N SER A 119 13.20 3.96 -4.11
CA SER A 119 13.98 3.65 -2.90
C SER A 119 13.87 4.72 -1.82
N VAL A 120 12.79 5.52 -1.81
CA VAL A 120 12.57 6.55 -0.81
C VAL A 120 11.90 5.96 0.42
N GLU A 121 12.42 6.28 1.60
CA GLU A 121 11.78 5.95 2.88
C GLU A 121 10.54 6.82 3.08
N LEU A 122 9.42 6.18 3.44
CA LEU A 122 8.15 6.88 3.62
C LEU A 122 8.04 7.60 4.98
N ASN A 123 8.80 7.15 5.99
CA ASN A 123 8.65 7.57 7.38
C ASN A 123 7.21 7.40 7.91
N LEU A 124 6.52 6.39 7.41
CA LEU A 124 5.15 6.05 7.75
C LEU A 124 5.09 4.70 8.48
N PRO A 125 4.19 4.53 9.46
CA PRO A 125 3.96 3.24 10.10
C PRO A 125 3.61 2.15 9.08
N TRP A 126 3.91 0.90 9.39
CA TRP A 126 3.50 -0.22 8.53
C TRP A 126 1.97 -0.36 8.48
N PRO A 127 1.39 -0.68 7.32
CA PRO A 127 -0.07 -0.84 7.18
C PRO A 127 -0.65 -1.91 8.12
N ALA A 128 0.15 -2.90 8.53
CA ALA A 128 -0.27 -3.92 9.49
C ALA A 128 -0.40 -3.40 10.93
N SER A 129 0.20 -2.26 11.26
CA SER A 129 0.22 -1.68 12.61
C SER A 129 -0.51 -0.35 12.72
N PHE A 130 -1.04 0.19 11.61
CA PHE A 130 -1.62 1.52 11.59
C PHE A 130 -2.88 1.60 10.72
N ARG A 131 -3.89 2.29 11.22
CA ARG A 131 -5.16 2.51 10.53
C ARG A 131 -5.17 3.86 9.85
N TYR A 132 -4.74 3.90 8.61
CA TYR A 132 -4.68 5.13 7.81
C TYR A 132 -6.05 5.76 7.57
N GLU A 133 -7.10 4.95 7.51
CA GLU A 133 -8.49 5.38 7.38
C GLU A 133 -8.99 6.22 8.54
N ASP A 134 -8.32 6.17 9.71
CA ASP A 134 -8.69 6.98 10.86
C ASP A 134 -8.13 8.41 10.78
N VAL A 135 -7.06 8.62 10.02
CA VAL A 135 -6.34 9.91 9.93
C VAL A 135 -6.41 10.58 8.55
N LEU A 136 -6.80 9.84 7.52
CA LEU A 136 -6.98 10.36 6.17
C LEU A 136 -8.45 10.60 5.86
N GLY A 137 -8.73 11.69 5.15
CA GLY A 137 -10.04 12.03 4.63
C GLY A 137 -10.02 12.24 3.13
N PHE A 138 -11.21 12.42 2.55
CA PHE A 138 -11.42 12.65 1.12
C PHE A 138 -12.34 13.85 0.92
N THR A 139 -12.09 14.62 -0.15
CA THR A 139 -13.04 15.59 -0.66
C THR A 139 -13.93 14.94 -1.73
N SER A 140 -15.08 15.53 -2.06
CA SER A 140 -15.93 15.10 -3.18
C SER A 140 -15.18 15.06 -4.53
N GLY A 141 -14.18 15.95 -4.71
CA GLY A 141 -13.27 15.93 -5.86
C GLY A 141 -12.16 14.87 -5.79
N GLY A 142 -12.25 13.88 -4.92
CA GLY A 142 -11.34 12.74 -4.82
C GLY A 142 -9.95 13.06 -4.25
N ARG A 143 -9.71 14.28 -3.75
CA ARG A 143 -8.44 14.64 -3.09
C ARG A 143 -8.38 14.00 -1.71
N MET A 144 -7.25 13.38 -1.38
CA MET A 144 -6.93 12.91 -0.03
C MET A 144 -6.31 14.04 0.79
N TYR A 145 -6.58 14.07 2.08
CA TYR A 145 -5.96 15.01 3.01
C TYR A 145 -5.79 14.38 4.39
N VAL A 146 -4.86 14.92 5.18
CA VAL A 146 -4.72 14.55 6.60
C VAL A 146 -5.78 15.30 7.41
N ARG A 147 -6.60 14.57 8.12
CA ARG A 147 -7.72 15.11 8.91
C ARG A 147 -7.22 16.06 10.00
N ASN A 148 -7.96 17.15 10.23
CA ASN A 148 -7.67 18.14 11.27
C ASN A 148 -8.46 17.92 12.55
N ASP A 149 -9.53 17.13 12.48
CA ASP A 149 -10.42 16.79 13.59
C ASP A 149 -9.93 15.60 14.43
N VAL A 150 -8.80 14.99 14.03
CA VAL A 150 -8.15 13.90 14.78
C VAL A 150 -6.71 14.30 15.15
N PRO A 151 -6.22 13.90 16.34
CA PRO A 151 -4.84 14.16 16.73
C PRO A 151 -3.88 13.29 15.91
N VAL A 152 -3.04 13.95 15.09
CA VAL A 152 -1.96 13.29 14.34
C VAL A 152 -0.65 13.93 14.77
N PRO A 153 0.34 13.16 15.25
CA PRO A 153 1.64 13.69 15.64
C PRO A 153 2.29 14.47 14.49
N PRO A 154 2.94 15.63 14.74
CA PRO A 154 3.48 16.47 13.67
C PRO A 154 4.43 15.77 12.69
N PRO A 155 5.36 14.88 13.11
CA PRO A 155 6.21 14.15 12.17
C PRO A 155 5.40 13.21 11.25
N LEU A 156 4.38 12.54 11.80
CA LEU A 156 3.52 11.65 11.01
C LEU A 156 2.64 12.45 10.04
N ARG A 157 2.10 13.60 10.47
CA ARG A 157 1.34 14.50 9.60
C ARG A 157 2.17 14.94 8.41
N GLN A 158 3.40 15.40 8.65
CA GLN A 158 4.32 15.81 7.59
C GLN A 158 4.62 14.66 6.62
N ALA A 159 4.91 13.47 7.12
CA ALA A 159 5.17 12.29 6.29
C ALA A 159 3.96 11.92 5.42
N LEU A 160 2.73 11.99 5.98
CA LEU A 160 1.50 11.77 5.25
C LEU A 160 1.28 12.82 4.15
N GLU A 161 1.44 14.11 4.46
CA GLU A 161 1.28 15.21 3.50
C GLU A 161 2.26 15.07 2.32
N VAL A 162 3.52 14.70 2.60
CA VAL A 162 4.53 14.42 1.56
C VAL A 162 4.17 13.18 0.74
N ALA A 163 3.52 12.19 1.32
CA ALA A 163 3.07 11.01 0.57
C ALA A 163 1.90 11.32 -0.38
N LEU A 164 1.06 12.30 -0.03
CA LEU A 164 -0.16 12.60 -0.77
C LEU A 164 0.09 13.38 -2.06
N GLU A 165 0.88 14.44 -2.02
CA GLU A 165 1.06 15.34 -3.16
C GLU A 165 2.41 16.06 -3.13
N ASP A 166 2.82 16.58 -4.29
CA ASP A 166 3.99 17.42 -4.40
C ASP A 166 3.80 18.70 -3.56
N GLN A 167 4.77 19.01 -2.72
CA GLN A 167 4.79 20.24 -1.94
C GLN A 167 5.40 21.37 -2.78
N PRO A 168 4.98 22.63 -2.58
CA PRO A 168 5.62 23.78 -3.22
C PRO A 168 7.10 23.85 -2.84
N GLY A 169 8.00 23.94 -3.82
CA GLY A 169 9.44 24.10 -3.57
C GLY A 169 10.35 23.32 -4.52
N PRO A 170 11.64 23.22 -4.19
CA PRO A 170 12.62 22.52 -5.01
C PRO A 170 12.33 21.01 -5.10
N PRO A 171 12.99 20.26 -6.02
CA PRO A 171 12.74 18.83 -6.27
C PRO A 171 12.78 17.92 -5.04
N ALA A 172 13.43 18.33 -3.96
CA ALA A 172 13.44 17.61 -2.68
C ALA A 172 12.06 17.56 -1.98
N PHE A 173 11.12 18.42 -2.39
CA PHE A 173 9.75 18.46 -1.86
C PHE A 173 8.74 17.67 -2.71
N ARG A 174 9.23 16.84 -3.63
CA ARG A 174 8.35 15.95 -4.40
C ARG A 174 7.69 14.94 -3.49
N SER A 175 6.42 14.68 -3.78
CA SER A 175 5.66 13.62 -3.11
C SER A 175 6.35 12.27 -3.24
N THR A 176 6.36 11.50 -2.16
CA THR A 176 6.92 10.13 -2.14
C THR A 176 6.02 9.10 -2.80
N LEU A 177 4.71 9.30 -2.83
CA LEU A 177 3.72 8.38 -3.42
C LEU A 177 2.81 9.03 -4.45
N ASN A 178 2.70 10.36 -4.45
CA ASN A 178 1.85 11.16 -5.34
C ASN A 178 0.39 10.66 -5.37
N LEU A 179 -0.18 10.41 -4.19
CA LEU A 179 -1.54 9.85 -4.09
C LEU A 179 -2.64 10.83 -4.52
N ASN A 180 -2.33 12.13 -4.62
CA ASN A 180 -3.21 13.14 -5.19
C ASN A 180 -2.93 13.42 -6.68
N HIS A 181 -2.21 12.53 -7.36
CA HIS A 181 -2.07 12.58 -8.82
C HIS A 181 -3.45 12.77 -9.50
N PRO A 182 -3.58 13.64 -10.53
CA PRO A 182 -4.87 13.95 -11.16
C PRO A 182 -5.69 12.71 -11.51
N ALA A 183 -5.09 11.70 -12.14
CA ALA A 183 -5.77 10.47 -12.53
C ALA A 183 -6.30 9.64 -11.33
N LEU A 184 -5.65 9.70 -10.16
CA LEU A 184 -6.14 9.05 -8.95
C LEU A 184 -7.27 9.84 -8.29
N ARG A 185 -7.19 11.18 -8.33
CA ARG A 185 -8.26 12.05 -7.84
C ARG A 185 -9.52 11.88 -8.65
N GLU A 186 -9.41 11.93 -9.97
CA GLU A 186 -10.54 11.76 -10.90
C GLU A 186 -11.22 10.40 -10.72
N ALA A 187 -10.45 9.32 -10.66
CA ALA A 187 -10.98 7.98 -10.43
C ALA A 187 -11.67 7.84 -9.05
N ARG A 188 -11.13 8.47 -8.00
CA ARG A 188 -11.80 8.51 -6.68
C ARG A 188 -13.05 9.36 -6.68
N ALA A 189 -13.04 10.52 -7.36
CA ALA A 189 -14.22 11.37 -7.48
C ALA A 189 -15.39 10.62 -8.13
N ALA A 190 -15.13 9.86 -9.18
CA ALA A 190 -16.16 9.06 -9.85
C ALA A 190 -16.79 7.99 -8.94
N VAL A 191 -15.99 7.31 -8.10
CA VAL A 191 -16.57 6.34 -7.15
C VAL A 191 -17.29 7.03 -5.99
N ILE A 192 -16.82 8.19 -5.53
CA ILE A 192 -17.50 9.00 -4.52
C ILE A 192 -18.87 9.44 -5.02
N GLU A 193 -18.96 10.00 -6.23
CA GLU A 193 -20.21 10.41 -6.87
C GLU A 193 -21.20 9.24 -6.95
N THR A 194 -20.72 8.05 -7.28
CA THR A 194 -21.53 6.83 -7.32
C THR A 194 -22.13 6.51 -5.95
N GLU A 195 -21.35 6.57 -4.89
CA GLU A 195 -21.81 6.23 -3.53
C GLU A 195 -22.65 7.38 -2.90
N GLU A 196 -22.40 8.65 -3.26
CA GLU A 196 -23.24 9.78 -2.83
C GLU A 196 -24.66 9.70 -3.39
N ALA A 197 -24.82 9.10 -4.59
CA ALA A 197 -26.13 8.87 -5.21
C ALA A 197 -26.94 7.79 -4.48
N GLU A 198 -26.36 7.00 -3.58
CA GLU A 198 -27.06 5.98 -2.80
C GLU A 198 -28.07 6.62 -1.84
N PRO A 199 -29.34 6.18 -1.85
CA PRO A 199 -30.37 6.71 -0.95
C PRO A 199 -29.94 6.59 0.53
N PRO A 200 -30.16 7.63 1.37
CA PRO A 200 -29.73 7.62 2.77
C PRO A 200 -30.16 6.37 3.55
N GLY A 201 -31.35 5.85 3.29
CA GLY A 201 -31.87 4.65 3.95
C GLY A 201 -31.17 3.33 3.54
N GLN A 202 -30.35 3.32 2.47
CA GLN A 202 -29.64 2.16 1.96
C GLN A 202 -28.13 2.23 2.23
N ARG A 203 -27.59 3.37 2.63
CA ARG A 203 -26.15 3.59 2.81
C ARG A 203 -25.50 2.62 3.77
N GLN A 204 -26.11 2.33 4.91
CA GLN A 204 -25.58 1.36 5.87
C GLN A 204 -25.52 -0.05 5.28
N GLN A 205 -26.53 -0.46 4.53
CA GLN A 205 -26.54 -1.76 3.85
C GLN A 205 -25.44 -1.82 2.77
N ARG A 206 -25.26 -0.76 1.99
CA ARG A 206 -24.19 -0.64 1.00
C ARG A 206 -22.81 -0.71 1.65
N MET A 207 -22.60 0.00 2.77
CA MET A 207 -21.34 -0.08 3.54
C MET A 207 -21.05 -1.50 4.01
N ALA A 208 -22.03 -2.17 4.59
CA ALA A 208 -21.88 -3.55 5.05
C ALA A 208 -21.54 -4.50 3.88
N ALA A 209 -22.21 -4.33 2.73
CA ALA A 209 -21.90 -5.09 1.52
C ALA A 209 -20.47 -4.89 1.04
N LEU A 210 -19.99 -3.63 0.95
CA LEU A 210 -18.60 -3.33 0.57
C LEU A 210 -17.56 -3.96 1.52
N LEU A 211 -17.85 -3.95 2.81
CA LEU A 211 -16.93 -4.52 3.81
C LEU A 211 -16.90 -6.05 3.79
N ALA A 212 -18.00 -6.69 3.38
CA ALA A 212 -18.12 -8.15 3.31
C ALA A 212 -17.41 -8.77 2.10
N LEU A 213 -17.08 -8.00 1.05
CA LEU A 213 -16.45 -8.51 -0.16
C LEU A 213 -15.07 -9.09 0.10
N THR A 214 -14.83 -10.31 -0.38
CA THR A 214 -13.52 -10.97 -0.36
C THR A 214 -12.54 -10.24 -1.27
N ARG A 215 -12.99 -9.86 -2.47
CA ARG A 215 -12.29 -8.95 -3.39
C ARG A 215 -12.98 -7.60 -3.30
N ARG A 216 -12.32 -6.61 -2.70
CA ARG A 216 -12.92 -5.29 -2.49
C ARG A 216 -12.98 -4.50 -3.79
N GLU A 217 -14.00 -3.64 -3.88
CA GLU A 217 -14.05 -2.61 -4.90
C GLU A 217 -12.92 -1.58 -4.67
N GLU A 218 -12.37 -1.05 -5.76
CA GLU A 218 -11.30 -0.06 -5.67
C GLU A 218 -11.72 1.21 -4.92
N PHE A 219 -10.75 1.88 -4.34
CA PHE A 219 -10.93 3.08 -3.51
C PHE A 219 -11.93 2.91 -2.35
N ILE A 220 -11.90 1.75 -1.72
CA ILE A 220 -12.85 1.39 -0.64
C ILE A 220 -12.93 2.46 0.47
N SER A 221 -11.81 3.07 0.84
CA SER A 221 -11.79 4.11 1.88
C SER A 221 -12.54 5.37 1.44
N ALA A 222 -12.44 5.76 0.16
CA ALA A 222 -13.17 6.90 -0.39
C ALA A 222 -14.69 6.60 -0.48
N ARG A 223 -15.07 5.39 -0.91
CA ARG A 223 -16.46 4.93 -0.94
C ARG A 223 -17.12 4.96 0.43
N LEU A 224 -16.43 4.41 1.44
CA LEU A 224 -16.95 4.41 2.81
C LEU A 224 -17.07 5.82 3.38
N ALA A 225 -16.14 6.73 3.05
CA ALA A 225 -16.24 8.12 3.46
C ALA A 225 -17.45 8.85 2.83
N ALA A 226 -17.77 8.56 1.58
CA ALA A 226 -18.94 9.11 0.90
C ALA A 226 -20.26 8.61 1.53
N LEU A 227 -20.36 7.30 1.78
CA LEU A 227 -21.56 6.69 2.38
C LEU A 227 -21.78 7.13 3.83
N ASP A 228 -20.73 7.48 4.57
CA ASP A 228 -20.78 7.89 5.97
C ASP A 228 -20.79 9.42 6.15
N ASP A 229 -21.04 10.17 5.09
CA ASP A 229 -21.06 11.64 5.05
C ASP A 229 -19.80 12.30 5.65
N ARG A 230 -18.64 11.64 5.55
CA ARG A 230 -17.35 12.09 6.09
C ARG A 230 -16.45 12.77 5.05
N LEU A 231 -17.03 13.26 3.95
CA LEU A 231 -16.27 14.00 2.95
C LEU A 231 -15.94 15.40 3.47
N GLY A 232 -14.68 15.78 3.32
CA GLY A 232 -14.25 17.15 3.62
C GLY A 232 -14.71 18.14 2.57
N VAL A 233 -14.97 19.36 2.99
CA VAL A 233 -15.24 20.48 2.08
C VAL A 233 -13.98 20.75 1.26
N GLY A 234 -14.10 20.74 -0.07
CA GLY A 234 -12.97 21.01 -0.97
C GLY A 234 -12.43 22.43 -0.76
N ARG A 235 -11.14 22.52 -0.41
CA ARG A 235 -10.37 23.78 -0.47
C ARG A 235 -9.39 23.69 -1.62
#